data_9dc482a18126a82b15c7c04000554f4c
#
_entry.id   9dc482a18126a82b15c7c04000554f4c
#
_cell.length_a   1.000
_cell.length_b   1.000
_cell.length_c   1.000
_cell.angle_alpha   90.00
_cell.angle_beta   90.00
_cell.angle_gamma   90.00
#
_symmetry.space_group_name_H-M   'P 1'
#
loop_
_entity.id
_entity.type
_entity.pdbx_description
1 polymer ?
#
loop_
_entity_poly.entity_id
_entity_poly.type
_entity_poly.pdbx_seq_one_letter_code
_entity_poly.pdbx_strand_id
1 'polypeptide(L)'
;QMAETGPCGPCSEIFYDHGPDIWGGPPGSPDADGDRYIEIWNNVFMQFDRQLDPATGEYTLTPLPAPCVDTGMGLERLAAILQHVHSNYEIDLFQALIKAAARERWSASIPR
;
A
#
# COMPACT_ATOMS: atom_id res chain seq x y z
N GLN A 1 10.92 -4.92 -4.28
CA GLN A 1 11.72 -5.69 -3.32
C GLN A 1 11.13 -5.54 -1.92
N MET A 2 10.85 -6.63 -1.25
CA MET A 2 10.14 -6.63 0.04
C MET A 2 11.08 -6.57 1.24
N ALA A 3 12.30 -7.09 1.11
CA ALA A 3 13.30 -7.14 2.18
C ALA A 3 14.70 -7.09 1.60
N GLU A 4 15.71 -6.84 2.47
CA GLU A 4 17.10 -6.83 2.04
C GLU A 4 17.58 -8.20 1.58
N THR A 5 17.11 -9.26 2.24
CA THR A 5 17.38 -10.65 1.88
C THR A 5 16.09 -11.42 1.74
N GLY A 6 16.13 -12.51 0.97
CA GLY A 6 14.98 -13.37 0.74
C GLY A 6 14.42 -13.25 -0.67
N PRO A 7 13.20 -13.77 -0.90
CA PRO A 7 12.56 -13.74 -2.20
C PRO A 7 12.37 -12.32 -2.73
N CYS A 8 12.69 -12.09 -4.01
CA CYS A 8 12.55 -10.79 -4.64
C CYS A 8 12.31 -10.91 -6.15
N GLY A 9 11.93 -9.79 -6.76
CA GLY A 9 11.70 -9.69 -8.19
C GLY A 9 11.07 -8.35 -8.54
N PRO A 10 10.75 -8.12 -9.82
CA PRO A 10 10.13 -6.88 -10.25
C PRO A 10 8.71 -6.74 -9.68
N CYS A 11 8.28 -5.48 -9.52
CA CYS A 11 6.95 -5.16 -9.02
C CYS A 11 6.11 -4.54 -10.13
N SER A 12 4.80 -4.77 -10.05
CA SER A 12 3.80 -4.04 -10.83
C SER A 12 2.77 -3.46 -9.87
N GLU A 13 2.42 -2.21 -10.08
CA GLU A 13 1.48 -1.49 -9.23
C GLU A 13 0.31 -0.99 -10.06
N ILE A 14 -0.89 -1.06 -9.48
CA ILE A 14 -2.12 -0.55 -10.11
C ILE A 14 -2.57 0.67 -9.34
N PHE A 15 -2.74 1.78 -10.06
CA PHE A 15 -3.16 3.07 -9.52
C PHE A 15 -4.55 3.41 -10.04
N TYR A 16 -5.32 4.08 -9.19
CA TYR A 16 -6.58 4.68 -9.59
C TYR A 16 -6.40 6.18 -9.80
N ASP A 17 -6.89 6.69 -10.92
CA ASP A 17 -6.89 8.12 -11.24
C ASP A 17 -8.21 8.74 -10.77
N HIS A 18 -8.15 9.60 -9.75
CA HIS A 18 -9.32 10.32 -9.25
C HIS A 18 -9.79 11.43 -10.19
N GLY A 19 -9.05 11.70 -11.25
CA GLY A 19 -9.43 12.67 -12.25
C GLY A 19 -8.78 14.04 -12.07
N PRO A 20 -8.97 14.94 -13.06
CA PRO A 20 -8.25 16.21 -13.10
C PRO A 20 -8.65 17.21 -12.01
N ASP A 21 -9.75 16.97 -11.29
CA ASP A 21 -10.19 17.84 -10.20
C ASP A 21 -9.34 17.65 -8.92
N ILE A 22 -8.57 16.56 -8.85
CA ILE A 22 -7.66 16.29 -7.74
C ILE A 22 -6.23 16.56 -8.18
N TRP A 23 -5.51 17.35 -7.39
CA TRP A 23 -4.13 17.66 -7.72
C TRP A 23 -3.23 16.43 -7.60
N GLY A 24 -2.37 16.27 -8.58
CA GLY A 24 -1.38 15.21 -8.61
C GLY A 24 -1.06 14.78 -10.03
N GLY A 25 0.00 14.01 -10.17
CA GLY A 25 0.46 13.48 -11.44
C GLY A 25 0.67 11.97 -11.36
N PRO A 26 0.88 11.33 -12.53
CA PRO A 26 1.11 9.88 -12.57
C PRO A 26 2.40 9.50 -11.84
N PRO A 27 2.53 8.23 -11.43
CA PRO A 27 3.75 7.75 -10.76
C PRO A 27 4.99 8.07 -11.57
N GLY A 28 6.04 8.56 -10.89
CA GLY A 28 7.28 8.97 -11.53
C GLY A 28 7.28 10.39 -12.10
N SER A 29 6.16 11.10 -12.07
CA SER A 29 6.10 12.50 -12.47
C SER A 29 6.48 13.44 -11.30
N PRO A 30 6.79 14.74 -11.59
CA PRO A 30 7.07 15.71 -10.53
C PRO A 30 5.95 15.87 -9.52
N ASP A 31 4.69 15.66 -9.93
CA ASP A 31 3.50 15.84 -9.11
C ASP A 31 2.97 14.51 -8.52
N ALA A 32 3.80 13.47 -8.49
CA ALA A 32 3.40 12.14 -8.03
C ALA A 32 2.96 12.11 -6.55
N ASP A 33 3.37 13.08 -5.74
CA ASP A 33 3.00 13.16 -4.34
C ASP A 33 1.55 13.62 -4.10
N GLY A 34 0.87 14.08 -5.15
CA GLY A 34 -0.52 14.48 -5.05
C GLY A 34 -1.48 13.31 -4.87
N ASP A 35 -2.72 13.62 -4.53
CA ASP A 35 -3.74 12.63 -4.19
C ASP A 35 -4.53 12.10 -5.40
N ARG A 36 -4.23 12.57 -6.60
CA ARG A 36 -4.96 12.18 -7.80
C ARG A 36 -4.81 10.69 -8.12
N TYR A 37 -3.57 10.18 -8.10
CA TYR A 37 -3.27 8.78 -8.41
C TYR A 37 -2.97 8.03 -7.14
N ILE A 38 -3.82 7.07 -6.79
CA ILE A 38 -3.70 6.29 -5.55
C ILE A 38 -3.43 4.85 -5.90
N GLU A 39 -2.34 4.30 -5.36
CA GLU A 39 -2.02 2.89 -5.49
C GLU A 39 -3.04 2.04 -4.74
N ILE A 40 -3.62 1.07 -5.44
CA ILE A 40 -4.61 0.15 -4.85
C ILE A 40 -4.11 -1.28 -4.78
N TRP A 41 -3.18 -1.66 -5.64
CA TRP A 41 -2.73 -3.04 -5.73
C TRP A 41 -1.26 -3.10 -6.09
N ASN A 42 -0.51 -3.89 -5.34
CA ASN A 42 0.90 -4.16 -5.60
C ASN A 42 1.11 -5.65 -5.83
N ASN A 43 1.79 -5.99 -6.92
CA ASN A 43 2.13 -7.36 -7.27
C ASN A 43 3.65 -7.47 -7.37
N VAL A 44 4.26 -8.37 -6.61
CA VAL A 44 5.70 -8.65 -6.67
C VAL A 44 5.89 -10.01 -7.32
N PHE A 45 6.62 -10.03 -8.42
CA PHE A 45 6.94 -11.26 -9.15
C PHE A 45 8.21 -11.87 -8.55
N MET A 46 8.06 -12.77 -7.60
CA MET A 46 9.14 -13.42 -6.88
C MET A 46 9.84 -14.42 -7.79
N GLN A 47 11.00 -14.06 -8.31
CA GLN A 47 11.77 -14.86 -9.26
C GLN A 47 13.11 -15.30 -8.70
N PHE A 48 13.66 -14.56 -7.75
CA PHE A 48 15.01 -14.73 -7.24
C PHE A 48 15.00 -14.76 -5.72
N ASP A 49 16.04 -15.40 -5.18
CA ASP A 49 16.40 -15.31 -3.77
C ASP A 49 17.63 -14.42 -3.63
N ARG A 50 17.50 -13.34 -2.88
CA ARG A 50 18.57 -12.40 -2.62
C ARG A 50 19.24 -12.72 -1.31
N GLN A 51 20.54 -12.99 -1.38
CA GLN A 51 21.34 -13.31 -0.20
C GLN A 51 22.48 -12.33 -0.06
N LEU A 52 22.80 -11.97 1.20
CA LEU A 52 23.95 -11.14 1.53
C LEU A 52 25.14 -12.04 1.83
N ASP A 53 26.28 -11.78 1.16
CA ASP A 53 27.55 -12.40 1.50
C ASP A 53 28.17 -11.61 2.66
N PRO A 54 28.26 -12.18 3.88
CA PRO A 54 28.82 -11.46 5.01
C PRO A 54 30.31 -11.19 4.90
N ALA A 55 31.01 -11.93 4.05
CA ALA A 55 32.44 -11.74 3.85
C ALA A 55 32.76 -10.52 2.99
N THR A 56 31.95 -10.25 1.95
CA THR A 56 32.18 -9.17 0.99
C THR A 56 31.20 -8.02 1.15
N GLY A 57 30.06 -8.23 1.82
CA GLY A 57 28.97 -7.26 1.90
C GLY A 57 28.15 -7.13 0.62
N GLU A 58 28.39 -7.99 -0.36
CA GLU A 58 27.69 -7.97 -1.63
C GLU A 58 26.43 -8.85 -1.60
N TYR A 59 25.42 -8.46 -2.40
CA TYR A 59 24.21 -9.25 -2.58
C TYR A 59 24.33 -10.14 -3.82
N THR A 60 23.84 -11.35 -3.70
CA THR A 60 23.74 -12.30 -4.81
C THR A 60 22.31 -12.68 -5.05
N LEU A 61 21.94 -12.88 -6.32
CA LEU A 61 20.61 -13.32 -6.74
C LEU A 61 20.71 -14.72 -7.32
N THR A 62 19.92 -15.63 -6.78
CA THR A 62 19.77 -17.00 -7.31
C THR A 62 18.33 -17.23 -7.72
N PRO A 63 18.08 -17.91 -8.85
CA PRO A 63 16.71 -18.21 -9.26
C PRO A 63 15.98 -19.05 -8.21
N LEU A 64 14.71 -18.71 -7.95
CA LEU A 64 13.86 -19.52 -7.09
C LEU A 64 13.50 -20.83 -7.81
N PRO A 65 13.41 -21.96 -7.06
CA PRO A 65 12.99 -23.22 -7.66
C PRO A 65 11.54 -23.18 -8.17
N ALA A 66 10.68 -22.36 -7.55
CA ALA A 66 9.31 -22.18 -7.96
C ALA A 66 8.97 -20.67 -7.90
N PRO A 67 9.10 -19.95 -9.03
CA PRO A 67 8.67 -18.54 -9.06
C PRO A 67 7.21 -18.39 -8.68
N CYS A 68 6.90 -17.30 -7.97
CA CYS A 68 5.54 -17.04 -7.50
C CYS A 68 5.25 -15.54 -7.53
N VAL A 69 3.99 -15.19 -7.31
CA VAL A 69 3.54 -13.81 -7.21
C VAL A 69 3.06 -13.57 -5.79
N ASP A 70 3.62 -12.55 -5.15
CA ASP A 70 3.10 -12.02 -3.90
C ASP A 70 2.27 -10.78 -4.22
N THR A 71 1.06 -10.72 -3.70
CA THR A 71 0.11 -9.66 -4.05
C THR A 71 -0.51 -9.05 -2.82
N GLY A 72 -0.67 -7.72 -2.83
CA GLY A 72 -1.32 -6.98 -1.76
C GLY A 72 -2.24 -5.90 -2.32
N MET A 73 -3.46 -5.86 -1.81
CA MET A 73 -4.46 -4.86 -2.19
C MET A 73 -4.91 -4.11 -0.95
N GLY A 74 -4.98 -2.78 -1.05
CA GLY A 74 -5.53 -1.95 0.02
C GLY A 74 -7.05 -2.00 0.02
N LEU A 75 -7.66 -2.74 0.94
CA LEU A 75 -9.10 -2.84 1.05
C LEU A 75 -9.75 -1.46 1.27
N GLU A 76 -9.16 -0.66 2.15
CA GLU A 76 -9.65 0.69 2.46
C GLU A 76 -9.58 1.62 1.25
N ARG A 77 -8.54 1.51 0.43
CA ARG A 77 -8.40 2.32 -0.78
C ARG A 77 -9.41 1.91 -1.85
N LEU A 78 -9.57 0.62 -2.06
CA LEU A 78 -10.55 0.10 -3.00
C LEU A 78 -11.98 0.47 -2.57
N ALA A 79 -12.28 0.36 -1.28
CA ALA A 79 -13.59 0.73 -0.73
C ALA A 79 -13.86 2.22 -0.92
N ALA A 80 -12.86 3.08 -0.71
CA ALA A 80 -13.00 4.52 -0.94
C ALA A 80 -13.35 4.83 -2.39
N ILE A 81 -12.69 4.17 -3.35
CA ILE A 81 -12.96 4.34 -4.77
C ILE A 81 -14.39 3.90 -5.12
N LEU A 82 -14.81 2.74 -4.65
CA LEU A 82 -16.13 2.18 -4.93
C LEU A 82 -17.25 2.97 -4.25
N GLN A 83 -16.98 3.63 -3.14
CA GLN A 83 -17.92 4.50 -2.45
C GLN A 83 -17.88 5.96 -2.95
N HIS A 84 -17.05 6.23 -3.97
CA HIS A 84 -16.90 7.56 -4.58
C HIS A 84 -16.44 8.65 -3.60
N VAL A 85 -15.58 8.27 -2.65
CA VAL A 85 -14.95 9.20 -1.71
C VAL A 85 -13.44 9.27 -2.01
N HIS A 86 -12.79 10.37 -1.60
CA HIS A 86 -11.38 10.62 -1.92
C HIS A 86 -10.43 10.30 -0.78
N SER A 87 -10.95 10.07 0.42
CA SER A 87 -10.17 9.72 1.60
C SER A 87 -10.57 8.36 2.12
N ASN A 88 -9.59 7.55 2.52
CA ASN A 88 -9.84 6.26 3.15
C ASN A 88 -10.68 6.40 4.44
N TYR A 89 -10.57 7.55 5.12
CA TYR A 89 -11.33 7.81 6.35
C TYR A 89 -12.80 8.09 6.11
N GLU A 90 -13.20 8.34 4.85
CA GLU A 90 -14.60 8.59 4.48
C GLU A 90 -15.39 7.31 4.20
N ILE A 91 -14.74 6.14 4.12
CA ILE A 91 -15.45 4.87 3.93
C ILE A 91 -16.25 4.51 5.18
N ASP A 92 -17.31 3.73 4.97
CA ASP A 92 -18.25 3.37 6.03
C ASP A 92 -17.58 2.63 7.19
N LEU A 93 -16.64 1.72 6.91
CA LEU A 93 -15.88 0.99 7.91
C LEU A 93 -15.11 1.94 8.85
N PHE A 94 -14.34 2.87 8.28
CA PHE A 94 -13.56 3.81 9.07
C PHE A 94 -14.44 4.84 9.77
N GLN A 95 -15.54 5.25 9.18
CA GLN A 95 -16.50 6.12 9.86
C GLN A 95 -17.07 5.44 11.10
N ALA A 96 -17.40 4.17 11.01
CA ALA A 96 -17.88 3.39 12.15
C ALA A 96 -16.79 3.27 13.24
N LEU A 97 -15.54 3.00 12.85
CA LEU A 97 -14.41 2.90 13.78
C LEU A 97 -14.11 4.24 14.46
N ILE A 98 -14.13 5.34 13.72
CA ILE A 98 -13.89 6.69 14.26
C ILE A 98 -14.98 7.03 15.27
N LYS A 99 -16.24 6.78 14.96
CA LYS A 99 -17.35 7.03 15.86
C LYS A 99 -17.26 6.18 17.13
N ALA A 100 -16.90 4.91 17.00
CA ALA A 100 -16.70 4.02 18.13
C ALA A 100 -15.55 4.50 19.04
N ALA A 101 -14.42 4.89 18.45
CA ALA A 101 -13.27 5.42 19.19
C ALA A 101 -13.62 6.72 19.92
N ALA A 102 -14.34 7.64 19.28
CA ALA A 102 -14.79 8.88 19.89
C ALA A 102 -15.74 8.61 21.07
N ARG A 103 -16.62 7.65 20.94
CA ARG A 103 -17.55 7.25 21.99
C ARG A 103 -16.82 6.69 23.20
N GLU A 104 -15.85 5.82 22.99
CA GLU A 104 -15.01 5.25 24.06
C GLU A 104 -14.22 6.33 24.77
N ARG A 105 -13.61 7.22 24.02
CA ARG A 105 -12.85 8.34 24.57
C ARG A 105 -13.73 9.26 25.41
N TRP A 106 -14.92 9.56 24.93
CA TRP A 106 -15.87 10.39 25.65
C TRP A 106 -16.31 9.72 26.96
N SER A 107 -16.66 8.43 26.91
CA SER A 107 -17.05 7.67 28.11
C SER A 107 -15.94 7.61 29.15
N ALA A 108 -14.68 7.50 28.72
CA ALA A 108 -13.51 7.45 29.60
C ALA A 108 -13.23 8.80 30.27
N SER A 109 -13.61 9.92 29.64
CA SER A 109 -13.33 11.27 30.13
C SER A 109 -14.43 11.85 31.04
N ILE A 110 -15.60 11.19 31.12
CA ILE A 110 -16.70 11.64 31.99
C ILE A 110 -16.48 11.10 33.40
N PRO A 111 -16.45 11.95 34.44
CA PRO A 111 -16.40 11.50 35.81
C PRO A 111 -17.66 10.69 36.16
N ARG A 112 -17.44 9.60 36.83
CA ARG A 112 -18.53 8.71 37.26
C ARG A 112 -18.76 8.85 38.76
#